data_f5cdf1514a835a3d1d1e30def78f3353
#
_entry.id   f5cdf1514a835a3d1d1e30def78f3353
#
_cell.length_a   1.000
_cell.length_b   1.000
_cell.length_c   1.000
_cell.angle_alpha   90.00
_cell.angle_beta   90.00
_cell.angle_gamma   90.00
#
_symmetry.space_group_name_H-M   'P 1'
#
loop_
_entity.id
_entity.type
_entity.pdbx_description
1 polymer ?
#
loop_
_entity_poly.entity_id
_entity_poly.type
_entity_poly.pdbx_seq_one_letter_code
_entity_poly.pdbx_strand_id
1 'polypeptide(L)'
;IFLFLLFSSTSFFFFSSFCFLSFFFFFCFFLMIRRPPRSTLFPYTTLFRSSMQLLKKRILQDGKCYEGGILKVDGFINHQMDPVLMKSIGVEFVRRFAATNVNKIMTIEASGIAPAIMTGYLMDLPVVFAKKKSPKTIQNALSTTVHSFTKDRDYEVVISADFLTPNDNVLFVDDFLAYGNAALGIIDLIKQSGANLVGMGFIIEKAFQNGRKKLEEQGVRVESLAIIEDLSNCCIKIKDE
;
A
#
# COMPACT_ATOMS: atom_id res chain seq x y z
N ILE A 1 24.41 -53.95 47.77
CA ILE A 1 23.73 -53.42 48.94
C ILE A 1 22.65 -52.46 48.43
N PHE A 2 21.42 -52.86 48.70
CA PHE A 2 20.14 -52.21 48.38
C PHE A 2 20.06 -50.81 49.01
N LEU A 3 19.49 -49.85 48.24
CA LEU A 3 18.67 -48.79 48.85
C LEU A 3 17.53 -48.44 47.93
N PHE A 4 16.35 -48.88 48.28
CA PHE A 4 15.05 -48.50 47.75
C PHE A 4 14.72 -47.08 48.22
N LEU A 5 14.40 -46.18 47.31
CA LEU A 5 13.72 -44.93 47.66
C LEU A 5 12.32 -44.93 47.06
N LEU A 6 11.37 -45.03 47.97
CA LEU A 6 9.94 -44.83 47.75
C LEU A 6 9.65 -43.42 47.25
N PHE A 7 9.23 -43.31 46.01
CA PHE A 7 8.63 -42.06 45.53
C PHE A 7 7.14 -42.11 45.80
N SER A 8 6.71 -41.21 46.65
CA SER A 8 5.34 -41.00 47.12
C SER A 8 4.45 -40.56 45.93
N SER A 9 3.29 -41.22 45.84
CA SER A 9 2.27 -41.08 44.79
C SER A 9 1.46 -39.76 44.80
N THR A 10 1.91 -38.73 45.50
CA THR A 10 1.15 -37.47 45.65
C THR A 10 1.53 -36.35 44.65
N SER A 11 2.65 -36.51 43.92
CA SER A 11 3.09 -35.47 42.95
C SER A 11 2.43 -35.56 41.57
N PHE A 12 1.75 -36.66 41.24
CA PHE A 12 1.17 -36.85 39.92
C PHE A 12 -0.19 -36.16 39.70
N PHE A 13 -0.90 -35.87 40.81
CA PHE A 13 -2.22 -35.20 40.72
C PHE A 13 -2.15 -33.68 40.56
N PHE A 14 -1.05 -33.03 40.97
CA PHE A 14 -0.93 -31.58 40.90
C PHE A 14 -0.49 -31.09 39.49
N PHE A 15 0.21 -31.92 38.74
CA PHE A 15 0.67 -31.53 37.39
C PHE A 15 -0.44 -31.62 36.33
N SER A 16 -1.40 -32.51 36.51
CA SER A 16 -2.55 -32.68 35.60
C SER A 16 -3.55 -31.51 35.69
N SER A 17 -3.79 -30.99 36.93
CA SER A 17 -4.73 -29.84 37.08
C SER A 17 -4.21 -28.52 36.54
N PHE A 18 -2.89 -28.29 36.61
CA PHE A 18 -2.30 -27.03 36.09
C PHE A 18 -2.27 -27.00 34.56
N CYS A 19 -2.06 -28.15 33.93
CA CYS A 19 -2.09 -28.27 32.47
C CYS A 19 -3.50 -28.10 31.90
N PHE A 20 -4.53 -28.59 32.63
CA PHE A 20 -5.93 -28.46 32.20
C PHE A 20 -6.45 -27.01 32.35
N LEU A 21 -6.07 -26.31 33.41
CA LEU A 21 -6.45 -24.91 33.60
C LEU A 21 -5.77 -24.01 32.54
N SER A 22 -4.49 -24.26 32.21
CA SER A 22 -3.76 -23.49 31.17
C SER A 22 -4.35 -23.73 29.77
N PHE A 23 -4.77 -24.98 29.47
CA PHE A 23 -5.39 -25.30 28.19
C PHE A 23 -6.81 -24.72 28.08
N PHE A 24 -7.56 -24.68 29.18
CA PHE A 24 -8.91 -24.09 29.23
C PHE A 24 -8.85 -22.57 29.10
N PHE A 25 -7.86 -21.90 29.73
CA PHE A 25 -7.63 -20.44 29.56
C PHE A 25 -7.17 -20.11 28.17
N PHE A 26 -6.31 -20.92 27.55
CA PHE A 26 -5.86 -20.71 26.15
C PHE A 26 -7.00 -20.98 25.16
N PHE A 27 -7.85 -21.96 25.41
CA PHE A 27 -9.02 -22.27 24.58
C PHE A 27 -10.13 -21.22 24.75
N CYS A 28 -10.38 -20.70 25.95
CA CYS A 28 -11.30 -19.58 26.17
C CYS A 28 -10.75 -18.26 25.55
N PHE A 29 -9.44 -18.01 25.63
CA PHE A 29 -8.83 -16.84 24.98
C PHE A 29 -8.91 -16.94 23.45
N PHE A 30 -8.74 -18.13 22.88
CA PHE A 30 -8.88 -18.36 21.44
C PHE A 30 -10.36 -18.30 20.98
N LEU A 31 -11.32 -18.64 21.83
CA LEU A 31 -12.75 -18.47 21.54
C LEU A 31 -13.22 -17.02 21.65
N MET A 32 -12.57 -16.18 22.48
CA MET A 32 -12.84 -14.74 22.52
C MET A 32 -12.28 -13.96 21.33
N ILE A 33 -11.31 -14.51 20.57
CA ILE A 33 -10.78 -13.93 19.32
C ILE A 33 -11.65 -14.34 18.11
N ARG A 34 -12.61 -15.26 18.29
CA ARG A 34 -13.54 -15.62 17.21
C ARG A 34 -14.60 -14.55 17.02
N ARG A 35 -14.38 -13.73 15.98
CA ARG A 35 -15.32 -12.92 15.17
C ARG A 35 -16.53 -12.39 15.95
N PRO A 36 -16.68 -11.08 16.07
CA PRO A 36 -17.93 -10.50 16.54
C PRO A 36 -19.09 -11.00 15.65
N PRO A 37 -20.28 -11.21 16.22
CA PRO A 37 -21.42 -11.72 15.48
C PRO A 37 -21.72 -10.81 14.29
N ARG A 38 -22.01 -11.42 13.14
CA ARG A 38 -22.32 -10.77 11.86
C ARG A 38 -23.54 -9.83 11.87
N SER A 39 -24.09 -9.47 13.00
CA SER A 39 -25.35 -8.74 13.15
C SER A 39 -25.26 -7.32 13.70
N THR A 40 -24.06 -6.76 13.91
CA THR A 40 -23.94 -5.31 14.04
C THR A 40 -23.59 -4.74 12.67
N LEU A 41 -24.60 -4.35 11.95
CA LEU A 41 -24.54 -3.41 10.82
C LEU A 41 -23.95 -2.09 11.33
N PHE A 42 -22.64 -2.07 11.59
CA PHE A 42 -21.92 -0.79 11.54
C PHE A 42 -21.96 -0.34 10.10
N PRO A 43 -22.33 0.88 9.83
CA PRO A 43 -22.33 1.39 8.47
C PRO A 43 -20.88 1.58 7.99
N TYR A 44 -20.23 0.46 7.60
CA TYR A 44 -18.92 0.48 6.97
C TYR A 44 -18.89 1.47 5.81
N THR A 45 -19.99 1.61 5.09
CA THR A 45 -20.16 2.60 4.03
C THR A 45 -19.96 4.04 4.48
N THR A 46 -20.38 4.41 5.69
CA THR A 46 -20.23 5.78 6.21
C THR A 46 -18.79 6.07 6.65
N LEU A 47 -18.10 5.08 7.23
CA LEU A 47 -16.69 5.21 7.61
C LEU A 47 -15.77 5.34 6.38
N PHE A 48 -16.04 4.58 5.31
CA PHE A 48 -15.24 4.63 4.08
C PHE A 48 -15.50 5.90 3.26
N ARG A 49 -16.74 6.39 3.23
CA ARG A 49 -17.05 7.67 2.60
C ARG A 49 -16.37 8.84 3.31
N SER A 50 -16.17 8.73 4.63
CA SER A 50 -15.45 9.74 5.41
C SER A 50 -13.93 9.75 5.15
N SER A 51 -13.32 8.61 4.77
CA SER A 51 -11.85 8.53 4.59
C SER A 51 -11.37 9.29 3.34
N MET A 52 -12.09 9.19 2.22
CA MET A 52 -11.74 9.96 1.02
C MET A 52 -12.07 11.44 1.17
N GLN A 53 -13.12 11.79 1.91
CA GLN A 53 -13.42 13.17 2.27
C GLN A 53 -12.31 13.77 3.15
N LEU A 54 -11.69 12.97 4.03
CA LEU A 54 -10.55 13.43 4.82
C LEU A 54 -9.38 13.82 3.90
N LEU A 55 -9.02 12.99 2.91
CA LEU A 55 -7.98 13.29 1.93
C LEU A 55 -8.31 14.55 1.14
N LYS A 56 -9.52 14.64 0.57
CA LYS A 56 -9.96 15.81 -0.20
C LYS A 56 -9.92 17.08 0.65
N LYS A 57 -10.39 17.02 1.89
CA LYS A 57 -10.34 18.13 2.84
C LYS A 57 -8.91 18.57 3.14
N ARG A 58 -8.00 17.62 3.37
CA ARG A 58 -6.58 17.92 3.62
C ARG A 58 -5.92 18.58 2.40
N ILE A 59 -6.22 18.10 1.19
CA ILE A 59 -5.73 18.72 -0.05
C ILE A 59 -6.21 20.16 -0.18
N LEU A 60 -7.48 20.44 0.10
CA LEU A 60 -8.05 21.80 -0.01
C LEU A 60 -7.56 22.75 1.09
N GLN A 61 -7.33 22.25 2.31
CA GLN A 61 -6.92 23.08 3.45
C GLN A 61 -5.42 23.32 3.52
N ASP A 62 -4.62 22.29 3.28
CA ASP A 62 -3.17 22.31 3.53
C ASP A 62 -2.35 22.20 2.23
N GLY A 63 -2.98 21.84 1.11
CA GLY A 63 -2.35 21.82 -0.21
C GLY A 63 -2.06 23.24 -0.70
N LYS A 64 -0.89 23.42 -1.31
CA LYS A 64 -0.48 24.68 -1.92
C LYS A 64 -0.37 24.51 -3.42
N CYS A 65 -1.10 25.34 -4.15
CA CYS A 65 -1.00 25.40 -5.60
C CYS A 65 0.01 26.48 -6.03
N TYR A 66 0.81 26.17 -7.03
CA TYR A 66 1.76 27.10 -7.66
C TYR A 66 1.51 27.13 -9.15
N GLU A 67 2.00 28.18 -9.79
CA GLU A 67 1.96 28.33 -11.25
C GLU A 67 2.59 27.11 -11.95
N GLY A 68 2.12 26.80 -13.16
CA GLY A 68 2.56 25.61 -13.90
C GLY A 68 1.87 24.28 -13.47
N GLY A 69 0.74 24.35 -12.75
CA GLY A 69 -0.02 23.16 -12.36
C GLY A 69 0.68 22.32 -11.28
N ILE A 70 1.46 22.97 -10.41
CA ILE A 70 2.17 22.30 -9.31
C ILE A 70 1.26 22.30 -8.07
N LEU A 71 0.96 21.12 -7.57
CA LEU A 71 0.29 20.91 -6.28
C LEU A 71 1.30 20.38 -5.27
N LYS A 72 1.49 21.11 -4.18
CA LYS A 72 2.39 20.75 -3.07
C LYS A 72 1.57 20.26 -1.89
N VAL A 73 1.83 19.02 -1.47
CA VAL A 73 1.17 18.33 -0.36
C VAL A 73 2.19 17.83 0.68
N ASP A 74 3.32 18.53 0.77
CA ASP A 74 4.47 18.14 1.58
C ASP A 74 4.15 17.98 3.07
N GLY A 75 3.18 18.73 3.58
CA GLY A 75 2.84 18.74 5.00
C GLY A 75 2.11 17.48 5.49
N PHE A 76 1.67 16.57 4.58
CA PHE A 76 0.92 15.40 4.99
C PHE A 76 1.11 14.14 4.11
N ILE A 77 1.82 14.24 2.95
CA ILE A 77 2.12 13.10 2.06
C ILE A 77 3.61 12.97 1.77
N ASN A 78 4.27 14.04 1.25
CA ASN A 78 5.54 13.89 0.54
C ASN A 78 6.79 14.21 1.37
N HIS A 79 6.68 15.00 2.45
CA HIS A 79 7.80 15.39 3.30
C HIS A 79 7.51 15.09 4.77
N GLN A 80 6.43 15.63 5.31
CA GLN A 80 5.83 15.15 6.53
C GLN A 80 4.68 14.22 6.17
N MET A 81 4.60 13.06 6.81
CA MET A 81 3.56 12.06 6.56
C MET A 81 2.60 12.02 7.74
N ASP A 82 1.30 12.11 7.46
CA ASP A 82 0.25 11.92 8.46
C ASP A 82 -0.10 10.43 8.53
N PRO A 83 0.24 9.71 9.62
CA PRO A 83 0.05 8.26 9.69
C PRO A 83 -1.44 7.86 9.74
N VAL A 84 -2.31 8.71 10.25
CA VAL A 84 -3.76 8.46 10.29
C VAL A 84 -4.34 8.55 8.89
N LEU A 85 -3.91 9.57 8.13
CA LEU A 85 -4.29 9.71 6.71
C LEU A 85 -3.73 8.54 5.88
N MET A 86 -2.46 8.16 6.07
CA MET A 86 -1.84 7.02 5.36
C MET A 86 -2.59 5.71 5.64
N LYS A 87 -2.99 5.46 6.90
CA LYS A 87 -3.84 4.31 7.23
C LYS A 87 -5.17 4.34 6.47
N SER A 88 -5.83 5.49 6.43
CA SER A 88 -7.11 5.65 5.72
C SER A 88 -6.97 5.42 4.21
N ILE A 89 -5.87 5.89 3.62
CA ILE A 89 -5.49 5.65 2.22
C ILE A 89 -5.28 4.15 1.97
N GLY A 90 -4.51 3.46 2.82
CA GLY A 90 -4.28 2.02 2.72
C GLY A 90 -5.58 1.22 2.79
N VAL A 91 -6.47 1.54 3.74
CA VAL A 91 -7.81 0.91 3.85
C VAL A 91 -8.62 1.06 2.55
N GLU A 92 -8.57 2.24 1.93
CA GLU A 92 -9.31 2.47 0.68
C GLU A 92 -8.72 1.71 -0.51
N PHE A 93 -7.39 1.60 -0.62
CA PHE A 93 -6.77 0.75 -1.64
C PHE A 93 -7.11 -0.73 -1.42
N VAL A 94 -7.04 -1.22 -0.18
CA VAL A 94 -7.48 -2.59 0.15
C VAL A 94 -8.93 -2.83 -0.29
N ARG A 95 -9.84 -1.89 -0.02
CA ARG A 95 -11.25 -1.99 -0.42
C ARG A 95 -11.41 -2.05 -1.94
N ARG A 96 -10.72 -1.18 -2.69
CA ARG A 96 -10.81 -1.11 -4.15
C ARG A 96 -10.26 -2.36 -4.82
N PHE A 97 -9.23 -2.96 -4.26
CA PHE A 97 -8.58 -4.15 -4.82
C PHE A 97 -8.92 -5.46 -4.10
N ALA A 98 -9.93 -5.47 -3.21
CA ALA A 98 -10.32 -6.63 -2.39
C ALA A 98 -10.71 -7.89 -3.19
N ALA A 99 -11.22 -7.74 -4.41
CA ALA A 99 -11.65 -8.83 -5.28
C ALA A 99 -10.56 -9.30 -6.26
N THR A 100 -9.30 -8.98 -5.98
CA THR A 100 -8.16 -9.31 -6.85
C THR A 100 -7.18 -10.24 -6.14
N ASN A 101 -6.39 -10.98 -6.91
CA ASN A 101 -5.43 -11.93 -6.34
C ASN A 101 -4.03 -11.29 -6.17
N VAL A 102 -3.97 -10.07 -5.63
CA VAL A 102 -2.71 -9.40 -5.30
C VAL A 102 -1.96 -10.22 -4.26
N ASN A 103 -0.67 -10.47 -4.51
CA ASN A 103 0.23 -11.13 -3.56
C ASN A 103 1.50 -10.31 -3.27
N LYS A 104 1.67 -9.17 -3.97
CA LYS A 104 2.80 -8.25 -3.77
C LYS A 104 2.40 -6.81 -4.03
N ILE A 105 2.84 -5.90 -3.15
CA ILE A 105 2.70 -4.46 -3.37
C ILE A 105 4.02 -3.93 -3.93
N MET A 106 3.93 -3.07 -4.94
CA MET A 106 5.09 -2.39 -5.53
C MET A 106 4.90 -0.89 -5.50
N THR A 107 5.99 -0.15 -5.35
CA THR A 107 6.01 1.30 -5.43
C THR A 107 7.32 1.82 -6.01
N ILE A 108 7.47 3.15 -6.09
CA ILE A 108 8.72 3.81 -6.45
C ILE A 108 9.13 4.78 -5.34
N GLU A 109 10.44 4.87 -5.04
CA GLU A 109 10.95 5.82 -4.04
C GLU A 109 10.71 7.28 -4.47
N ALA A 110 10.44 8.21 -3.52
CA ALA A 110 10.35 7.96 -2.08
C ALA A 110 8.91 8.05 -1.57
N SER A 111 8.05 8.92 -2.12
CA SER A 111 6.74 9.30 -1.56
C SER A 111 5.71 8.17 -1.59
N GLY A 112 5.80 7.27 -2.58
CA GLY A 112 4.93 6.10 -2.69
C GLY A 112 5.17 5.04 -1.62
N ILE A 113 6.32 5.07 -0.90
CA ILE A 113 6.67 4.04 0.09
C ILE A 113 5.67 4.01 1.26
N ALA A 114 5.27 5.17 1.78
CA ALA A 114 4.38 5.21 2.93
C ALA A 114 2.98 4.62 2.64
N PRO A 115 2.26 5.02 1.58
CA PRO A 115 0.97 4.41 1.25
C PRO A 115 1.11 2.93 0.85
N ALA A 116 2.20 2.54 0.18
CA ALA A 116 2.47 1.14 -0.17
C ALA A 116 2.66 0.27 1.09
N ILE A 117 3.45 0.73 2.08
CA ILE A 117 3.64 0.03 3.35
C ILE A 117 2.32 -0.12 4.10
N MET A 118 1.50 0.93 4.17
CA MET A 118 0.19 0.83 4.85
C MET A 118 -0.76 -0.14 4.12
N THR A 119 -0.75 -0.14 2.79
CA THR A 119 -1.54 -1.08 1.99
C THR A 119 -1.05 -2.51 2.20
N GLY A 120 0.26 -2.75 2.12
CA GLY A 120 0.88 -4.06 2.35
C GLY A 120 0.64 -4.58 3.76
N TYR A 121 0.77 -3.72 4.79
CA TYR A 121 0.47 -4.07 6.17
C TYR A 121 -0.99 -4.54 6.37
N LEU A 122 -1.94 -3.85 5.74
CA LEU A 122 -3.37 -4.18 5.86
C LEU A 122 -3.77 -5.42 5.05
N MET A 123 -2.98 -5.79 4.03
CA MET A 123 -3.20 -7.00 3.21
C MET A 123 -2.33 -8.17 3.65
N ASP A 124 -1.42 -7.99 4.63
CA ASP A 124 -0.39 -8.96 5.02
C ASP A 124 0.51 -9.38 3.85
N LEU A 125 0.86 -8.42 2.98
CA LEU A 125 1.65 -8.65 1.77
C LEU A 125 3.01 -7.95 1.81
N PRO A 126 4.05 -8.57 1.21
CA PRO A 126 5.36 -7.94 1.06
C PRO A 126 5.28 -6.71 0.15
N VAL A 127 6.11 -5.71 0.49
CA VAL A 127 6.23 -4.47 -0.28
C VAL A 127 7.62 -4.38 -0.87
N VAL A 128 7.70 -4.17 -2.17
CA VAL A 128 8.95 -3.92 -2.89
C VAL A 128 8.92 -2.52 -3.49
N PHE A 129 10.06 -1.83 -3.52
CA PHE A 129 10.13 -0.52 -4.15
C PHE A 129 11.27 -0.41 -5.16
N ALA A 130 10.96 0.20 -6.30
CA ALA A 130 11.93 0.55 -7.31
C ALA A 130 12.71 1.79 -6.90
N LYS A 131 14.00 1.82 -7.22
CA LYS A 131 14.94 2.90 -6.88
C LYS A 131 15.23 3.80 -8.09
N LYS A 132 15.38 5.09 -7.86
CA LYS A 132 15.71 6.09 -8.90
C LYS A 132 17.20 6.19 -9.23
N LYS A 133 18.00 5.26 -8.76
CA LYS A 133 19.42 5.07 -9.10
C LYS A 133 19.78 3.62 -8.88
N SER A 134 20.64 3.08 -9.74
CA SER A 134 21.18 1.73 -9.53
C SER A 134 22.14 1.72 -8.32
N PRO A 135 21.78 1.08 -7.20
CA PRO A 135 22.73 0.89 -6.12
C PRO A 135 23.73 -0.20 -6.50
N LYS A 136 25.00 -0.02 -6.14
CA LYS A 136 26.08 -0.99 -6.41
C LYS A 136 25.84 -2.38 -5.80
N THR A 137 24.84 -2.51 -4.94
CA THR A 137 24.51 -3.74 -4.20
C THR A 137 23.51 -4.66 -4.91
N ILE A 138 22.88 -4.22 -6.00
CA ILE A 138 21.94 -5.05 -6.76
C ILE A 138 22.72 -5.80 -7.85
N GLN A 139 22.78 -7.14 -7.74
CA GLN A 139 23.47 -7.99 -8.72
C GLN A 139 22.57 -8.32 -9.91
N ASN A 140 21.29 -8.62 -9.67
CA ASN A 140 20.29 -8.95 -10.71
C ASN A 140 19.32 -7.77 -10.85
N ALA A 141 19.73 -6.73 -11.59
CA ALA A 141 18.93 -5.53 -11.77
C ALA A 141 18.05 -5.63 -13.01
N LEU A 142 16.76 -5.38 -12.85
CA LEU A 142 15.88 -4.96 -13.93
C LEU A 142 15.88 -3.43 -13.93
N SER A 143 16.04 -2.82 -15.08
CA SER A 143 16.08 -1.36 -15.18
C SER A 143 15.30 -0.84 -16.37
N THR A 144 14.82 0.40 -16.24
CA THR A 144 14.18 1.15 -17.32
C THR A 144 14.49 2.64 -17.18
N THR A 145 14.46 3.36 -18.30
CA THR A 145 14.66 4.80 -18.31
C THR A 145 13.32 5.52 -18.31
N VAL A 146 13.17 6.48 -17.41
CA VAL A 146 11.96 7.30 -17.26
C VAL A 146 12.29 8.77 -17.43
N HIS A 147 11.54 9.47 -18.28
CA HIS A 147 11.64 10.91 -18.42
C HIS A 147 10.84 11.65 -17.34
N SER A 148 11.49 12.53 -16.60
CA SER A 148 10.85 13.41 -15.60
C SER A 148 10.52 14.77 -16.22
N PHE A 149 9.25 15.03 -16.51
CA PHE A 149 8.81 16.36 -16.98
C PHE A 149 9.06 17.48 -15.96
N THR A 150 8.98 17.20 -14.67
CA THR A 150 9.21 18.21 -13.62
C THR A 150 10.66 18.65 -13.52
N LYS A 151 11.60 17.77 -13.88
CA LYS A 151 13.05 18.04 -13.81
C LYS A 151 13.69 18.12 -15.19
N ASP A 152 12.92 17.93 -16.26
CA ASP A 152 13.35 17.86 -17.67
C ASP A 152 14.64 17.04 -17.85
N ARG A 153 14.62 15.82 -17.30
CA ARG A 153 15.75 14.89 -17.38
C ARG A 153 15.30 13.45 -17.29
N ASP A 154 16.08 12.59 -17.93
CA ASP A 154 15.93 11.16 -17.80
C ASP A 154 16.58 10.65 -16.50
N TYR A 155 15.99 9.64 -15.91
CA TYR A 155 16.53 8.92 -14.78
C TYR A 155 16.25 7.43 -14.91
N GLU A 156 17.18 6.65 -14.40
CA GLU A 156 17.04 5.20 -14.36
C GLU A 156 16.20 4.80 -13.17
N VAL A 157 15.26 3.86 -13.39
CA VAL A 157 14.48 3.20 -12.36
C VAL A 157 14.89 1.74 -12.34
N VAL A 158 15.25 1.25 -11.16
CA VAL A 158 15.87 -0.07 -10.99
C VAL A 158 15.18 -0.84 -9.88
N ILE A 159 14.99 -2.16 -10.10
CA ILE A 159 14.52 -3.10 -9.09
C ILE A 159 15.35 -4.38 -9.16
N SER A 160 15.51 -5.10 -8.04
CA SER A 160 16.12 -6.43 -8.06
C SER A 160 15.13 -7.47 -8.57
N ALA A 161 15.56 -8.29 -9.53
CA ALA A 161 14.80 -9.44 -10.01
C ALA A 161 14.60 -10.51 -8.91
N ASP A 162 15.40 -10.48 -7.85
CA ASP A 162 15.26 -11.39 -6.72
C ASP A 162 13.96 -11.18 -5.94
N PHE A 163 13.37 -9.98 -6.04
CA PHE A 163 12.15 -9.59 -5.32
C PHE A 163 10.94 -9.37 -6.22
N LEU A 164 11.10 -9.56 -7.54
CA LEU A 164 10.01 -9.43 -8.51
C LEU A 164 10.10 -10.60 -9.51
N THR A 165 9.17 -11.54 -9.40
CA THR A 165 9.20 -12.83 -10.08
C THR A 165 7.94 -13.07 -10.91
N PRO A 166 7.95 -14.03 -11.87
CA PRO A 166 6.77 -14.38 -12.67
C PRO A 166 5.56 -14.87 -11.87
N ASN A 167 5.75 -15.28 -10.60
CA ASN A 167 4.67 -15.73 -9.73
C ASN A 167 3.97 -14.58 -8.99
N ASP A 168 4.44 -13.35 -9.19
CA ASP A 168 3.91 -12.20 -8.48
C ASP A 168 2.72 -11.57 -9.22
N ASN A 169 1.64 -11.34 -8.47
CA ASN A 169 0.50 -10.52 -8.87
C ASN A 169 0.61 -9.18 -8.17
N VAL A 170 1.05 -8.19 -8.90
CA VAL A 170 1.52 -6.91 -8.36
C VAL A 170 0.42 -5.86 -8.36
N LEU A 171 0.19 -5.23 -7.21
CA LEU A 171 -0.50 -3.95 -7.11
C LEU A 171 0.53 -2.84 -6.95
N PHE A 172 0.59 -1.93 -7.90
CA PHE A 172 1.41 -0.72 -7.79
C PHE A 172 0.66 0.37 -7.04
N VAL A 173 1.32 1.02 -6.08
CA VAL A 173 0.76 2.13 -5.28
C VAL A 173 1.75 3.29 -5.28
N ASP A 174 1.27 4.52 -5.61
CA ASP A 174 2.12 5.72 -5.63
C ASP A 174 1.34 6.97 -5.14
N ASP A 175 2.05 8.07 -4.91
CA ASP A 175 1.45 9.31 -4.43
C ASP A 175 0.72 10.10 -5.54
N PHE A 176 1.35 10.28 -6.71
CA PHE A 176 0.80 11.08 -7.81
C PHE A 176 0.73 10.35 -9.15
N LEU A 177 -0.41 10.50 -9.82
CA LEU A 177 -0.52 10.26 -11.25
C LEU A 177 -0.56 11.62 -11.99
N ALA A 178 0.52 11.92 -12.70
CA ALA A 178 0.69 13.13 -13.51
C ALA A 178 0.67 12.74 -15.01
N TYR A 179 1.77 12.83 -15.70
CA TYR A 179 1.91 12.40 -17.11
C TYR A 179 2.01 10.88 -17.30
N GLY A 180 2.13 10.11 -16.21
CA GLY A 180 2.16 8.66 -16.23
C GLY A 180 3.51 8.02 -16.58
N ASN A 181 4.58 8.80 -16.82
CA ASN A 181 5.85 8.25 -17.26
C ASN A 181 6.50 7.29 -16.25
N ALA A 182 6.47 7.63 -14.95
CA ALA A 182 6.96 6.73 -13.91
C ALA A 182 6.18 5.41 -13.90
N ALA A 183 4.85 5.49 -14.01
CA ALA A 183 3.99 4.32 -14.06
C ALA A 183 4.22 3.45 -15.30
N LEU A 184 4.47 4.06 -16.47
CA LEU A 184 4.86 3.32 -17.68
C LEU A 184 6.21 2.60 -17.50
N GLY A 185 7.18 3.24 -16.83
CA GLY A 185 8.44 2.58 -16.48
C GLY A 185 8.23 1.39 -15.54
N ILE A 186 7.32 1.50 -14.58
CA ILE A 186 6.97 0.37 -13.71
C ILE A 186 6.31 -0.77 -14.49
N ILE A 187 5.44 -0.47 -15.46
CA ILE A 187 4.85 -1.48 -16.35
C ILE A 187 5.95 -2.23 -17.10
N ASP A 188 6.96 -1.51 -17.60
CA ASP A 188 8.09 -2.12 -18.29
C ASP A 188 8.89 -3.05 -17.36
N LEU A 189 9.22 -2.63 -16.15
CA LEU A 189 9.91 -3.47 -15.16
C LEU A 189 9.11 -4.73 -14.80
N ILE A 190 7.78 -4.61 -14.64
CA ILE A 190 6.90 -5.75 -14.37
C ILE A 190 6.89 -6.71 -15.56
N LYS A 191 6.83 -6.20 -16.80
CA LYS A 191 6.94 -7.01 -18.02
C LYS A 191 8.29 -7.73 -18.10
N GLN A 192 9.40 -7.06 -17.81
CA GLN A 192 10.75 -7.66 -17.80
C GLN A 192 10.85 -8.80 -16.78
N SER A 193 10.22 -8.69 -15.63
CA SER A 193 10.24 -9.74 -14.60
C SER A 193 9.32 -10.92 -14.89
N GLY A 194 8.41 -10.80 -15.86
CA GLY A 194 7.35 -11.76 -16.14
C GLY A 194 6.20 -11.76 -15.14
N ALA A 195 6.20 -10.84 -14.17
CA ALA A 195 5.12 -10.69 -13.19
C ALA A 195 3.83 -10.17 -13.83
N ASN A 196 2.71 -10.37 -13.14
CA ASN A 196 1.41 -9.87 -13.56
C ASN A 196 1.05 -8.56 -12.84
N LEU A 197 0.70 -7.51 -13.60
CA LEU A 197 0.21 -6.25 -13.04
C LEU A 197 -1.32 -6.34 -12.85
N VAL A 198 -1.79 -6.35 -11.61
CA VAL A 198 -3.21 -6.40 -11.26
C VAL A 198 -3.88 -5.05 -11.41
N GLY A 199 -3.16 -3.98 -11.11
CA GLY A 199 -3.62 -2.60 -11.25
C GLY A 199 -2.70 -1.61 -10.59
N MET A 200 -3.05 -0.32 -10.71
CA MET A 200 -2.32 0.79 -10.14
C MET A 200 -3.23 1.67 -9.30
N GLY A 201 -2.77 1.99 -8.09
CA GLY A 201 -3.42 2.89 -7.14
C GLY A 201 -2.64 4.19 -6.96
N PHE A 202 -3.30 5.33 -7.04
CA PHE A 202 -2.69 6.65 -6.83
C PHE A 202 -3.47 7.43 -5.77
N ILE A 203 -2.74 8.13 -4.89
CA ILE A 203 -3.40 8.99 -3.89
C ILE A 203 -4.05 10.18 -4.61
N ILE A 204 -3.28 10.86 -5.47
CA ILE A 204 -3.72 12.07 -6.19
C ILE A 204 -3.49 11.89 -7.68
N GLU A 205 -4.52 12.16 -8.48
CA GLU A 205 -4.42 12.20 -9.93
C GLU A 205 -4.62 13.63 -10.42
N LYS A 206 -3.80 14.07 -11.36
CA LYS A 206 -3.98 15.31 -12.11
C LYS A 206 -4.65 14.97 -13.44
N ALA A 207 -5.99 15.02 -13.50
CA ALA A 207 -6.75 14.59 -14.67
C ALA A 207 -6.50 15.41 -15.94
N PHE A 208 -6.02 16.67 -15.78
CA PHE A 208 -5.61 17.52 -16.89
C PHE A 208 -4.25 17.11 -17.52
N GLN A 209 -3.57 16.11 -16.93
CA GLN A 209 -2.31 15.55 -17.46
C GLN A 209 -2.57 14.09 -17.87
N ASN A 210 -2.56 13.77 -19.11
CA ASN A 210 -3.02 12.53 -19.77
C ASN A 210 -2.47 11.18 -19.21
N GLY A 211 -2.02 11.10 -17.96
CA GLY A 211 -1.42 9.89 -17.39
C GLY A 211 -2.39 8.72 -17.34
N ARG A 212 -3.62 8.94 -16.85
CA ARG A 212 -4.65 7.89 -16.82
C ARG A 212 -4.89 7.30 -18.20
N LYS A 213 -5.12 8.13 -19.19
CA LYS A 213 -5.38 7.69 -20.57
C LYS A 213 -4.28 6.76 -21.10
N LYS A 214 -3.00 7.13 -20.88
CA LYS A 214 -1.86 6.30 -21.30
C LYS A 214 -1.84 4.93 -20.63
N LEU A 215 -2.21 4.85 -19.34
CA LEU A 215 -2.25 3.58 -18.61
C LEU A 215 -3.44 2.71 -19.04
N GLU A 216 -4.59 3.30 -19.24
CA GLU A 216 -5.78 2.61 -19.75
C GLU A 216 -5.58 2.07 -21.17
N GLU A 217 -4.85 2.79 -22.03
CA GLU A 217 -4.43 2.31 -23.35
C GLU A 217 -3.50 1.08 -23.28
N GLN A 218 -2.80 0.89 -22.16
CA GLN A 218 -2.03 -0.34 -21.88
C GLN A 218 -2.89 -1.45 -21.23
N GLY A 219 -4.19 -1.26 -21.09
CA GLY A 219 -5.09 -2.21 -20.43
C GLY A 219 -4.98 -2.25 -18.91
N VAL A 220 -4.37 -1.24 -18.29
CA VAL A 220 -4.13 -1.22 -16.83
C VAL A 220 -5.33 -0.64 -16.11
N ARG A 221 -5.80 -1.34 -15.07
CA ARG A 221 -6.77 -0.81 -14.13
C ARG A 221 -6.14 0.28 -13.26
N VAL A 222 -6.72 1.49 -13.28
CA VAL A 222 -6.25 2.65 -12.52
C VAL A 222 -7.29 3.10 -11.51
N GLU A 223 -6.90 3.19 -10.24
CA GLU A 223 -7.71 3.70 -9.14
C GLU A 223 -7.03 4.91 -8.51
N SER A 224 -7.70 6.06 -8.53
CA SER A 224 -7.20 7.30 -7.90
C SER A 224 -8.15 7.75 -6.80
N LEU A 225 -7.59 8.14 -5.63
CA LEU A 225 -8.38 8.46 -4.45
C LEU A 225 -8.87 9.91 -4.45
N ALA A 226 -8.07 10.83 -5.00
CA ALA A 226 -8.48 12.21 -5.23
C ALA A 226 -8.10 12.60 -6.67
N ILE A 227 -9.05 13.08 -7.44
CA ILE A 227 -8.85 13.48 -8.83
C ILE A 227 -8.92 15.00 -8.90
N ILE A 228 -7.79 15.63 -9.26
CA ILE A 228 -7.69 17.07 -9.47
C ILE A 228 -8.04 17.37 -10.93
N GLU A 229 -9.12 18.08 -11.15
CA GLU A 229 -9.59 18.43 -12.49
C GLU A 229 -8.86 19.64 -13.05
N ASP A 230 -8.54 20.61 -12.19
CA ASP A 230 -7.90 21.86 -12.59
C ASP A 230 -7.09 22.47 -11.44
N LEU A 231 -6.00 23.13 -11.79
CA LEU A 231 -5.15 23.92 -10.92
C LEU A 231 -4.94 25.35 -11.44
N SER A 232 -5.80 25.81 -12.36
CA SER A 232 -5.70 27.16 -12.95
C SER A 232 -5.91 28.22 -11.88
N ASN A 233 -5.22 29.35 -12.02
CA ASN A 233 -5.27 30.47 -11.08
C ASN A 233 -4.98 30.08 -9.63
N CYS A 234 -4.15 29.06 -9.41
CA CYS A 234 -3.84 28.50 -8.08
C CYS A 234 -5.09 28.05 -7.31
N CYS A 235 -6.18 27.71 -7.98
CA CYS A 235 -7.39 27.18 -7.40
C CYS A 235 -7.42 25.66 -7.59
N ILE A 236 -7.59 24.92 -6.48
CA ILE A 236 -7.63 23.46 -6.51
C ILE A 236 -9.08 23.02 -6.74
N LYS A 237 -9.35 22.45 -7.93
CA LYS A 237 -10.65 21.82 -8.22
C LYS A 237 -10.51 20.32 -8.16
N ILE A 238 -11.23 19.69 -7.22
CA ILE A 238 -11.28 18.25 -7.03
C ILE A 238 -12.60 17.75 -7.61
N LYS A 239 -12.53 16.65 -8.36
CA LYS A 239 -13.71 15.96 -8.90
C LYS A 239 -14.60 15.47 -7.77
N ASP A 240 -15.89 15.79 -7.84
CA ASP A 240 -16.90 15.20 -6.97
C ASP A 240 -17.13 13.74 -7.35
N GLU A 241 -17.45 12.89 -6.35
CA GLU A 241 -17.79 11.48 -6.54
C GLU A 241 -19.23 11.31 -6.98
#